data_f003a413d34aaf2d4ef392bd66323239
#
_entry.id   f003a413d34aaf2d4ef392bd66323239
#
_cell.length_a   1.000
_cell.length_b   1.000
_cell.length_c   1.000
_cell.angle_alpha   90.00
_cell.angle_beta   90.00
_cell.angle_gamma   90.00
#
_symmetry.space_group_name_H-M   'P 1'
#
loop_
_entity.id
_entity.type
_entity.pdbx_description
1 polymer ?
#
loop_
_entity_poly.entity_id
_entity_poly.type
_entity_poly.pdbx_seq_one_letter_code
_entity_poly.pdbx_strand_id
1 'polypeptide(L)'
;MIEVYTQKIFFVDNDFLEDLREESLAEFKEFTGPQVDTQIIKLPATGEQINELIAYMPPSEIRVGNVIAKAGYTDQFGSIDEFAEDYALRKYRLWVQLCITLGAKKVSVKDIEDVLIEQQEKFDLDANLSATMPIGSGEAGVKHNSNKTNDEVNKRTLGLTAEATGGQPDLEAAEEMLKQYGLFKDDMFRSIYEMRRLKSNQLTKHEFTLDLTKDIKRMFDSSTKAKLSAMSKIYKGRVDVSVASKSLEKARTAMKLSIVVDF
;
A
#
# COMPACT_ATOMS: atom_id res chain seq x y z
N MET A 1 11.92 19.43 -9.75
CA MET A 1 12.72 18.54 -8.86
C MET A 1 11.77 17.78 -7.95
N ILE A 2 11.86 16.45 -7.91
CA ILE A 2 11.07 15.64 -6.97
C ILE A 2 11.71 15.77 -5.59
N GLU A 3 10.92 16.19 -4.59
CA GLU A 3 11.42 16.31 -3.23
C GLU A 3 11.67 14.94 -2.61
N VAL A 4 12.70 14.81 -1.77
CA VAL A 4 13.15 13.54 -1.18
C VAL A 4 12.02 12.79 -0.43
N TYR A 5 11.12 13.53 0.20
CA TYR A 5 10.01 12.96 0.98
C TYR A 5 8.74 12.71 0.18
N THR A 6 8.71 13.08 -1.10
CA THR A 6 7.52 12.89 -1.96
C THR A 6 7.17 11.41 -2.07
N GLN A 7 5.97 11.06 -1.70
CA GLN A 7 5.37 9.73 -1.85
C GLN A 7 4.23 9.71 -2.86
N LYS A 8 3.63 10.87 -3.14
CA LYS A 8 2.48 11.02 -4.04
C LYS A 8 2.70 12.19 -4.97
N ILE A 9 2.39 12.00 -6.27
CA ILE A 9 2.46 13.06 -7.28
C ILE A 9 1.13 13.12 -8.02
N PHE A 10 0.56 14.32 -8.09
CA PHE A 10 -0.66 14.63 -8.79
C PHE A 10 -0.32 15.42 -10.07
N PHE A 11 -0.68 14.90 -11.24
CA PHE A 11 -0.48 15.58 -12.52
C PHE A 11 -1.76 16.31 -12.91
N VAL A 12 -1.69 17.63 -13.02
CA VAL A 12 -2.81 18.50 -13.36
C VAL A 12 -2.44 19.48 -14.47
N ASP A 13 -3.42 20.01 -15.17
CA ASP A 13 -3.25 21.14 -16.09
C ASP A 13 -3.69 22.47 -15.47
N ASN A 14 -3.51 23.55 -16.22
CA ASN A 14 -3.96 24.87 -15.77
C ASN A 14 -5.48 24.98 -15.74
N ASP A 15 -6.16 24.37 -16.71
CA ASP A 15 -7.64 24.39 -16.80
C ASP A 15 -8.25 23.78 -15.55
N PHE A 16 -7.70 22.67 -15.06
CA PHE A 16 -8.12 22.06 -13.80
C PHE A 16 -8.02 23.03 -12.61
N LEU A 17 -6.89 23.74 -12.52
CA LEU A 17 -6.66 24.65 -11.40
C LEU A 17 -7.56 25.87 -11.47
N GLU A 18 -7.86 26.37 -12.68
CA GLU A 18 -8.80 27.47 -12.90
C GLU A 18 -10.21 27.05 -12.55
N ASP A 19 -10.70 25.92 -13.10
CA ASP A 19 -12.01 25.37 -12.80
C ASP A 19 -12.21 25.10 -11.30
N LEU A 20 -11.22 24.49 -10.65
CA LEU A 20 -11.30 24.22 -9.21
C LEU A 20 -11.37 25.51 -8.39
N ARG A 21 -10.64 26.55 -8.80
CA ARG A 21 -10.65 27.86 -8.14
C ARG A 21 -11.99 28.57 -8.33
N GLU A 22 -12.57 28.48 -9.55
CA GLU A 22 -13.88 29.08 -9.85
C GLU A 22 -14.99 28.36 -9.08
N GLU A 23 -14.91 27.03 -8.98
CA GLU A 23 -15.93 26.24 -8.29
C GLU A 23 -15.87 26.40 -6.78
N SER A 24 -14.65 26.34 -6.19
CA SER A 24 -14.45 26.48 -4.73
C SER A 24 -13.06 26.95 -4.38
N LEU A 25 -12.95 28.19 -3.92
CA LEU A 25 -11.69 28.74 -3.42
C LEU A 25 -11.14 27.96 -2.21
N ALA A 26 -12.01 27.36 -1.40
CA ALA A 26 -11.60 26.56 -0.25
C ALA A 26 -10.95 25.24 -0.70
N GLU A 27 -11.59 24.51 -1.61
CA GLU A 27 -11.05 23.27 -2.19
C GLU A 27 -9.75 23.54 -2.97
N PHE A 28 -9.67 24.66 -3.72
CA PHE A 28 -8.45 25.07 -4.39
C PHE A 28 -7.27 25.28 -3.42
N LYS A 29 -7.50 25.98 -2.29
CA LYS A 29 -6.47 26.18 -1.27
C LYS A 29 -6.06 24.87 -0.59
N GLU A 30 -7.01 23.99 -0.33
CA GLU A 30 -6.74 22.65 0.22
C GLU A 30 -5.95 21.79 -0.77
N PHE A 31 -6.36 21.80 -2.05
CA PHE A 31 -5.67 21.05 -3.11
C PHE A 31 -4.23 21.52 -3.30
N THR A 32 -4.01 22.84 -3.41
CA THR A 32 -2.68 23.43 -3.69
C THR A 32 -1.84 23.66 -2.44
N GLY A 33 -2.40 23.45 -1.25
CA GLY A 33 -1.70 23.62 0.01
C GLY A 33 -0.47 22.68 0.11
N PRO A 34 0.65 23.17 0.68
CA PRO A 34 1.87 22.39 0.79
C PRO A 34 1.67 21.18 1.70
N GLN A 35 2.17 20.02 1.24
CA GLN A 35 2.19 18.77 2.01
C GLN A 35 3.56 18.14 1.87
N VAL A 36 4.08 17.57 2.95
CA VAL A 36 5.45 17.03 3.00
C VAL A 36 5.65 15.84 2.06
N ASP A 37 4.62 15.01 1.89
CA ASP A 37 4.69 13.76 1.11
C ASP A 37 3.98 13.83 -0.24
N THR A 38 3.44 14.98 -0.61
CA THR A 38 2.63 15.16 -1.82
C THR A 38 3.14 16.32 -2.66
N GLN A 39 3.34 16.05 -3.94
CA GLN A 39 3.74 17.06 -4.92
C GLN A 39 2.68 17.18 -6.02
N ILE A 40 2.42 18.41 -6.46
CA ILE A 40 1.54 18.71 -7.59
C ILE A 40 2.42 19.17 -8.74
N ILE A 41 2.32 18.51 -9.88
CA ILE A 41 3.06 18.85 -11.10
C ILE A 41 2.08 19.31 -12.17
N LYS A 42 2.33 20.52 -12.67
CA LYS A 42 1.54 21.10 -13.75
C LYS A 42 2.05 20.61 -15.10
N LEU A 43 1.14 20.18 -15.94
CA LEU A 43 1.42 19.82 -17.33
C LEU A 43 0.86 20.89 -18.28
N PRO A 44 1.53 21.13 -19.42
CA PRO A 44 2.77 20.49 -19.88
C PRO A 44 3.97 20.90 -19.03
N ALA A 45 4.81 19.93 -18.66
CA ALA A 45 6.08 20.17 -17.96
C ALA A 45 7.19 20.51 -18.95
N THR A 46 8.26 21.15 -18.47
CA THR A 46 9.46 21.42 -19.30
C THR A 46 10.20 20.13 -19.62
N GLY A 47 11.01 20.13 -20.71
CA GLY A 47 11.80 18.95 -21.08
C GLY A 47 12.74 18.50 -19.96
N GLU A 48 13.31 19.42 -19.18
CA GLU A 48 14.16 19.12 -18.03
C GLU A 48 13.38 18.42 -16.92
N GLN A 49 12.19 18.91 -16.61
CA GLN A 49 11.29 18.28 -15.62
C GLN A 49 10.86 16.88 -16.07
N ILE A 50 10.54 16.70 -17.35
CA ILE A 50 10.18 15.38 -17.89
C ILE A 50 11.35 14.41 -17.77
N ASN A 51 12.58 14.83 -18.13
CA ASN A 51 13.78 13.99 -18.00
C ASN A 51 14.06 13.58 -16.57
N GLU A 52 13.79 14.45 -15.60
CA GLU A 52 13.88 14.11 -14.18
C GLU A 52 12.81 13.08 -13.76
N LEU A 53 11.57 13.28 -14.20
CA LEU A 53 10.46 12.40 -13.85
C LEU A 53 10.65 10.97 -14.37
N ILE A 54 11.11 10.79 -15.62
CA ILE A 54 11.30 9.47 -16.22
C ILE A 54 12.37 8.62 -15.53
N ALA A 55 13.22 9.21 -14.69
CA ALA A 55 14.16 8.46 -13.85
C ALA A 55 13.42 7.67 -12.73
N TYR A 56 12.23 8.08 -12.37
CA TYR A 56 11.46 7.52 -11.25
C TYR A 56 10.15 6.84 -11.66
N MET A 57 9.70 7.04 -12.90
CA MET A 57 8.43 6.50 -13.40
C MET A 57 8.43 6.30 -14.92
N PRO A 58 7.59 5.38 -15.45
CA PRO A 58 7.40 5.26 -16.90
C PRO A 58 6.83 6.54 -17.51
N PRO A 59 7.26 6.94 -18.72
CA PRO A 59 6.72 8.14 -19.40
C PRO A 59 5.21 8.13 -19.57
N SER A 60 4.59 6.95 -19.69
CA SER A 60 3.13 6.77 -19.80
C SER A 60 2.36 7.27 -18.56
N GLU A 61 3.03 7.34 -17.41
CA GLU A 61 2.42 7.84 -16.19
C GLU A 61 2.39 9.37 -16.11
N ILE A 62 3.21 10.08 -16.92
CA ILE A 62 3.26 11.55 -16.95
C ILE A 62 2.15 12.08 -17.84
N ARG A 63 0.93 12.10 -17.33
CA ARG A 63 -0.27 12.56 -18.04
C ARG A 63 -1.23 13.31 -17.12
N VAL A 64 -1.94 14.27 -17.68
CA VAL A 64 -2.97 15.06 -16.97
C VAL A 64 -4.02 14.12 -16.36
N GLY A 65 -4.44 14.40 -15.15
CA GLY A 65 -5.44 13.62 -14.43
C GLY A 65 -4.91 12.33 -13.79
N ASN A 66 -3.63 12.01 -13.98
CA ASN A 66 -3.02 10.85 -13.34
C ASN A 66 -2.50 11.17 -11.94
N VAL A 67 -2.48 10.16 -11.10
CA VAL A 67 -1.90 10.21 -9.75
C VAL A 67 -1.03 8.99 -9.56
N ILE A 68 0.19 9.21 -9.12
CA ILE A 68 1.15 8.16 -8.86
C ILE A 68 1.62 8.18 -7.42
N ALA A 69 2.02 7.02 -6.93
CA ALA A 69 2.49 6.84 -5.57
C ALA A 69 3.69 5.90 -5.51
N LYS A 70 4.53 6.05 -4.48
CA LYS A 70 5.61 5.11 -4.17
C LYS A 70 5.54 4.63 -2.74
N ALA A 71 5.93 3.39 -2.51
CA ALA A 71 6.14 2.85 -1.17
C ALA A 71 7.44 3.36 -0.55
N GLY A 72 7.52 3.41 0.77
CA GLY A 72 8.69 3.91 1.49
C GLY A 72 9.98 3.07 1.32
N TYR A 73 9.89 1.90 0.72
CA TYR A 73 11.00 0.97 0.44
C TYR A 73 11.39 0.93 -1.06
N THR A 74 10.89 1.86 -1.87
CA THR A 74 11.24 1.97 -3.31
C THR A 74 11.32 3.43 -3.72
N ASP A 75 12.16 3.72 -4.71
CA ASP A 75 12.23 5.04 -5.34
C ASP A 75 11.37 5.13 -6.61
N GLN A 76 10.78 4.01 -7.05
CA GLN A 76 9.92 3.96 -8.23
C GLN A 76 8.47 4.28 -7.88
N PHE A 77 7.87 5.18 -8.66
CA PHE A 77 6.45 5.48 -8.61
C PHE A 77 5.66 4.56 -9.53
N GLY A 78 4.46 4.20 -9.11
CA GLY A 78 3.46 3.50 -9.92
C GLY A 78 2.10 4.16 -9.81
N SER A 79 1.14 3.72 -10.62
CA SER A 79 -0.22 4.26 -10.57
C SER A 79 -0.86 4.04 -9.20
N ILE A 80 -1.54 5.06 -8.68
CA ILE A 80 -2.13 4.98 -7.34
C ILE A 80 -3.32 4.03 -7.27
N ASP A 81 -4.00 3.77 -8.39
CA ASP A 81 -5.12 2.83 -8.46
C ASP A 81 -4.68 1.35 -8.39
N GLU A 82 -3.42 1.07 -8.74
CA GLU A 82 -2.80 -0.26 -8.59
C GLU A 82 -1.97 -0.36 -7.30
N PHE A 83 -1.82 0.75 -6.58
CA PHE A 83 -0.91 0.85 -5.43
C PHE A 83 -1.16 -0.23 -4.38
N ALA A 84 -2.40 -0.51 -4.01
CA ALA A 84 -2.71 -1.47 -2.94
C ALA A 84 -2.22 -2.89 -3.28
N GLU A 85 -2.46 -3.33 -4.51
CA GLU A 85 -2.07 -4.66 -5.00
C GLU A 85 -0.56 -4.76 -5.19
N ASP A 86 0.04 -3.76 -5.84
CA ASP A 86 1.48 -3.67 -6.04
C ASP A 86 2.24 -3.58 -4.73
N TYR A 87 1.74 -2.78 -3.78
CA TYR A 87 2.31 -2.65 -2.45
C TYR A 87 2.30 -3.98 -1.71
N ALA A 88 1.15 -4.68 -1.70
CA ALA A 88 1.01 -5.99 -1.10
C ALA A 88 2.01 -7.00 -1.67
N LEU A 89 2.07 -7.08 -3.00
CA LEU A 89 2.95 -8.01 -3.70
C LEU A 89 4.43 -7.71 -3.45
N ARG A 90 4.84 -6.44 -3.51
CA ARG A 90 6.23 -6.04 -3.24
C ARG A 90 6.61 -6.31 -1.78
N LYS A 91 5.75 -5.95 -0.83
CA LYS A 91 5.98 -6.20 0.60
C LYS A 91 6.08 -7.71 0.88
N TYR A 92 5.23 -8.52 0.26
CA TYR A 92 5.32 -9.97 0.33
C TYR A 92 6.63 -10.51 -0.24
N ARG A 93 7.06 -10.03 -1.41
CA ARG A 93 8.34 -10.46 -2.02
C ARG A 93 9.54 -10.13 -1.13
N LEU A 94 9.58 -8.96 -0.52
CA LEU A 94 10.61 -8.60 0.47
C LEU A 94 10.56 -9.52 1.68
N TRP A 95 9.36 -9.89 2.13
CA TRP A 95 9.19 -10.85 3.20
C TRP A 95 9.73 -12.24 2.82
N VAL A 96 9.38 -12.74 1.65
CA VAL A 96 9.91 -14.02 1.13
C VAL A 96 11.43 -13.98 1.07
N GLN A 97 12.01 -12.93 0.51
CA GLN A 97 13.45 -12.77 0.41
C GLN A 97 14.11 -12.80 1.80
N LEU A 98 13.58 -12.05 2.76
CA LEU A 98 14.09 -12.06 4.14
C LEU A 98 13.98 -13.46 4.76
N CYS A 99 12.84 -14.13 4.65
CA CYS A 99 12.66 -15.47 5.20
C CYS A 99 13.63 -16.49 4.61
N ILE A 100 13.86 -16.46 3.28
CA ILE A 100 14.83 -17.32 2.61
C ILE A 100 16.25 -17.01 3.11
N THR A 101 16.64 -15.75 3.20
CA THR A 101 17.93 -15.34 3.77
C THR A 101 18.09 -15.81 5.21
N LEU A 102 17.01 -15.84 5.97
CA LEU A 102 16.97 -16.38 7.34
C LEU A 102 16.88 -17.92 7.38
N GLY A 103 17.03 -18.62 6.25
CA GLY A 103 17.13 -20.07 6.15
C GLY A 103 15.79 -20.80 5.99
N ALA A 104 14.72 -20.13 5.56
CA ALA A 104 13.44 -20.78 5.31
C ALA A 104 13.52 -21.77 4.13
N LYS A 105 12.84 -22.91 4.29
CA LYS A 105 12.63 -23.92 3.23
C LYS A 105 11.43 -23.59 2.37
N LYS A 106 10.40 -23.03 2.99
CA LYS A 106 9.15 -22.71 2.30
C LYS A 106 8.49 -21.47 2.88
N VAL A 107 8.02 -20.61 1.99
CA VAL A 107 7.14 -19.49 2.30
C VAL A 107 5.93 -19.59 1.41
N SER A 108 4.73 -19.60 1.97
CA SER A 108 3.49 -19.74 1.21
C SER A 108 2.38 -18.89 1.79
N VAL A 109 1.53 -18.34 0.92
CA VAL A 109 0.28 -17.71 1.34
C VAL A 109 -0.80 -18.77 1.44
N LYS A 110 -1.37 -18.88 2.64
CA LYS A 110 -2.47 -19.81 2.95
C LYS A 110 -3.81 -19.24 2.51
N ASP A 111 -3.99 -17.94 2.77
CA ASP A 111 -5.25 -17.25 2.52
C ASP A 111 -5.04 -15.78 2.17
N ILE A 112 -5.95 -15.21 1.36
CA ILE A 112 -5.98 -13.80 0.98
C ILE A 112 -7.38 -13.29 1.31
N GLU A 113 -7.47 -12.23 2.08
CA GLU A 113 -8.71 -11.59 2.49
C GLU A 113 -8.71 -10.13 2.08
N ASP A 114 -9.74 -9.70 1.35
CA ASP A 114 -10.00 -8.28 1.10
C ASP A 114 -10.88 -7.73 2.22
N VAL A 115 -10.39 -6.69 2.89
CA VAL A 115 -11.04 -6.09 4.05
C VAL A 115 -11.53 -4.69 3.71
N LEU A 116 -12.81 -4.43 3.93
CA LEU A 116 -13.38 -3.09 3.82
C LEU A 116 -12.93 -2.24 5.01
N ILE A 117 -12.13 -1.21 4.74
CA ILE A 117 -11.53 -0.32 5.75
C ILE A 117 -12.61 0.35 6.62
N GLU A 118 -13.72 0.77 6.01
CA GLU A 118 -14.83 1.43 6.73
C GLU A 118 -15.55 0.50 7.72
N GLN A 119 -15.60 -0.81 7.43
CA GLN A 119 -16.19 -1.80 8.35
C GLN A 119 -15.25 -2.09 9.52
N GLN A 120 -13.95 -2.10 9.27
CA GLN A 120 -12.95 -2.29 10.32
C GLN A 120 -12.95 -1.13 11.33
N GLU A 121 -13.12 0.11 10.86
CA GLU A 121 -13.22 1.27 11.76
C GLU A 121 -14.43 1.20 12.68
N LYS A 122 -15.57 0.74 12.19
CA LYS A 122 -16.75 0.51 13.02
C LYS A 122 -16.53 -0.60 14.04
N PHE A 123 -15.91 -1.71 13.62
CA PHE A 123 -15.61 -2.84 14.52
C PHE A 123 -14.62 -2.45 15.61
N ASP A 124 -13.56 -1.70 15.27
CA ASP A 124 -12.56 -1.20 16.23
C ASP A 124 -13.18 -0.19 17.22
N LEU A 125 -14.13 0.65 16.76
CA LEU A 125 -14.88 1.57 17.61
C LEU A 125 -15.82 0.80 18.58
N ASP A 126 -16.53 -0.19 18.08
CA ASP A 126 -17.43 -1.02 18.89
C ASP A 126 -16.64 -1.89 19.90
N ALA A 127 -15.47 -2.41 19.52
CA ALA A 127 -14.60 -3.14 20.43
C ALA A 127 -14.05 -2.25 21.56
N ASN A 128 -13.69 -1.01 21.26
CA ASN A 128 -13.24 -0.04 22.28
C ASN A 128 -14.38 0.43 23.18
N LEU A 129 -15.60 0.54 22.66
CA LEU A 129 -16.79 0.87 23.45
C LEU A 129 -17.24 -0.31 24.31
N SER A 130 -17.12 -1.56 23.82
CA SER A 130 -17.47 -2.77 24.57
C SER A 130 -16.53 -3.07 25.73
N ALA A 131 -15.29 -2.56 25.70
CA ALA A 131 -14.35 -2.66 26.82
C ALA A 131 -14.77 -1.79 28.03
N THR A 132 -15.75 -0.89 27.84
CA THR A 132 -16.26 0.03 28.88
C THR A 132 -17.68 -0.27 29.34
N MET A 133 -18.37 -1.29 28.76
CA MET A 133 -19.74 -1.68 29.17
C MET A 133 -19.86 -3.19 29.39
N PRO A 134 -20.68 -3.66 30.37
CA PRO A 134 -20.87 -5.09 30.61
C PRO A 134 -21.73 -5.73 29.53
N ILE A 135 -21.31 -6.90 29.13
CA ILE A 135 -21.77 -7.75 28.03
C ILE A 135 -23.27 -8.02 28.06
N GLY A 136 -23.97 -7.53 27.06
CA GLY A 136 -25.30 -8.03 26.67
C GLY A 136 -25.18 -8.80 25.35
N SER A 137 -25.50 -10.10 25.39
CA SER A 137 -25.43 -11.04 24.29
C SER A 137 -26.36 -10.68 23.14
N GLY A 138 -25.76 -10.38 21.94
CA GLY A 138 -26.50 -10.28 20.69
C GLY A 138 -25.67 -10.88 19.55
N GLU A 139 -26.04 -12.11 19.15
CA GLU A 139 -25.49 -12.77 17.95
C GLU A 139 -25.92 -12.00 16.69
N ALA A 140 -25.01 -11.24 16.10
CA ALA A 140 -25.14 -10.77 14.72
C ALA A 140 -24.21 -11.59 13.83
N GLY A 141 -24.74 -12.69 13.30
CA GLY A 141 -24.06 -13.51 12.28
C GLY A 141 -23.89 -12.75 10.99
N VAL A 142 -22.71 -12.24 10.74
CA VAL A 142 -22.30 -11.71 9.43
C VAL A 142 -21.99 -12.89 8.53
N LYS A 143 -22.86 -13.16 7.56
CA LYS A 143 -22.62 -14.16 6.51
C LYS A 143 -21.50 -13.64 5.61
N HIS A 144 -20.32 -14.18 5.80
CA HIS A 144 -19.19 -14.03 4.89
C HIS A 144 -19.46 -14.83 3.61
N ASN A 145 -19.86 -14.13 2.56
CA ASN A 145 -19.95 -14.72 1.23
C ASN A 145 -18.59 -14.49 0.53
N SER A 146 -17.60 -15.33 0.88
CA SER A 146 -16.30 -15.30 0.23
C SER A 146 -16.43 -15.86 -1.18
N ASN A 147 -16.13 -15.06 -2.18
CA ASN A 147 -15.94 -15.48 -3.57
C ASN A 147 -14.66 -16.33 -3.68
N LYS A 148 -14.72 -17.59 -3.24
CA LYS A 148 -13.60 -18.56 -3.27
C LYS A 148 -12.96 -18.75 -4.66
N THR A 149 -13.67 -18.43 -5.74
CA THR A 149 -13.18 -18.55 -7.12
C THR A 149 -12.14 -17.51 -7.50
N ASN A 150 -12.23 -16.28 -6.97
CA ASN A 150 -11.23 -15.23 -7.24
C ASN A 150 -9.94 -15.46 -6.45
N ASP A 151 -10.02 -16.02 -5.24
CA ASP A 151 -8.86 -16.31 -4.40
C ASP A 151 -7.89 -17.33 -5.00
N GLU A 152 -8.42 -18.40 -5.62
CA GLU A 152 -7.54 -19.41 -6.26
C GLU A 152 -6.86 -18.86 -7.53
N VAL A 153 -7.54 -18.01 -8.28
CA VAL A 153 -6.98 -17.36 -9.47
C VAL A 153 -5.88 -16.39 -9.05
N ASN A 154 -6.11 -15.57 -8.03
CA ASN A 154 -5.13 -14.62 -7.50
C ASN A 154 -3.91 -15.33 -6.90
N LYS A 155 -4.10 -16.41 -6.15
CA LYS A 155 -3.00 -17.22 -5.60
C LYS A 155 -2.09 -17.81 -6.70
N ARG A 156 -2.67 -18.28 -7.80
CA ARG A 156 -1.92 -18.83 -8.95
C ARG A 156 -1.24 -17.73 -9.78
N THR A 157 -1.90 -16.63 -10.00
CA THR A 157 -1.39 -15.51 -10.83
C THR A 157 -0.25 -14.76 -10.15
N LEU A 158 -0.26 -14.67 -8.81
CA LEU A 158 0.75 -13.92 -8.04
C LEU A 158 1.99 -14.74 -7.67
N GLY A 159 2.02 -16.05 -7.91
CA GLY A 159 3.18 -16.92 -7.57
C GLY A 159 3.54 -16.85 -6.08
N LEU A 160 2.54 -16.94 -5.19
CA LEU A 160 2.68 -16.69 -3.75
C LEU A 160 3.22 -17.89 -2.95
N THR A 161 4.06 -18.70 -3.57
CA THR A 161 4.79 -19.78 -2.90
C THR A 161 6.24 -19.74 -3.36
N ALA A 162 7.16 -19.76 -2.39
CA ALA A 162 8.59 -19.87 -2.64
C ALA A 162 9.15 -21.05 -1.86
N GLU A 163 10.00 -21.85 -2.51
CA GLU A 163 10.70 -22.99 -1.90
C GLU A 163 12.20 -22.81 -2.10
N ALA A 164 12.98 -23.15 -1.08
CA ALA A 164 14.43 -23.09 -1.07
C ALA A 164 14.99 -24.32 -0.33
N THR A 165 16.29 -24.52 -0.39
CA THR A 165 16.95 -25.65 0.28
C THR A 165 16.86 -25.57 1.80
N GLY A 166 16.63 -24.37 2.33
CA GLY A 166 16.73 -24.10 3.76
C GLY A 166 18.16 -24.08 4.27
N GLY A 167 18.36 -23.78 5.52
CA GLY A 167 19.70 -23.80 6.11
C GLY A 167 19.86 -22.92 7.34
N GLN A 168 21.11 -22.64 7.67
CA GLN A 168 21.43 -21.68 8.74
C GLN A 168 21.10 -20.26 8.27
N PRO A 169 20.59 -19.40 9.17
CA PRO A 169 20.28 -18.01 8.83
C PRO A 169 21.57 -17.24 8.51
N ASP A 170 21.54 -16.52 7.39
CA ASP A 170 22.52 -15.50 7.06
C ASP A 170 22.06 -14.17 7.68
N LEU A 171 22.51 -13.94 8.92
CA LEU A 171 22.08 -12.76 9.69
C LEU A 171 22.66 -11.46 9.15
N GLU A 172 23.85 -11.50 8.55
CA GLU A 172 24.50 -10.33 7.99
C GLU A 172 23.76 -9.84 6.74
N ALA A 173 23.50 -10.72 5.79
CA ALA A 173 22.73 -10.40 4.59
C ALA A 173 21.28 -9.96 4.94
N ALA A 174 20.66 -10.59 5.94
CA ALA A 174 19.33 -10.19 6.41
C ALA A 174 19.34 -8.78 7.02
N GLU A 175 20.35 -8.44 7.81
CA GLU A 175 20.50 -7.12 8.40
C GLU A 175 20.75 -6.03 7.34
N GLU A 176 21.60 -6.32 6.36
CA GLU A 176 21.84 -5.42 5.22
C GLU A 176 20.56 -5.16 4.44
N MET A 177 19.79 -6.19 4.15
CA MET A 177 18.49 -6.08 3.47
C MET A 177 17.52 -5.19 4.28
N LEU A 178 17.40 -5.42 5.59
CA LEU A 178 16.54 -4.60 6.45
C LEU A 178 16.96 -3.13 6.48
N LYS A 179 18.26 -2.84 6.44
CA LYS A 179 18.80 -1.47 6.35
C LYS A 179 18.51 -0.86 4.98
N GLN A 180 18.82 -1.57 3.91
CA GLN A 180 18.66 -1.11 2.53
C GLN A 180 17.23 -0.67 2.23
N TYR A 181 16.24 -1.45 2.67
CA TYR A 181 14.82 -1.17 2.43
C TYR A 181 14.13 -0.42 3.58
N GLY A 182 14.87 0.00 4.62
CA GLY A 182 14.31 0.71 5.78
C GLY A 182 13.31 -0.09 6.61
N LEU A 183 13.37 -1.43 6.54
CA LEU A 183 12.39 -2.36 7.11
C LEU A 183 12.58 -2.63 8.62
N PHE A 184 13.64 -2.11 9.25
CA PHE A 184 13.79 -2.18 10.71
C PHE A 184 12.67 -1.45 11.49
N LYS A 185 11.98 -0.50 10.84
CA LYS A 185 10.84 0.22 11.40
C LYS A 185 9.54 -0.59 11.34
N ASP A 186 9.49 -1.62 10.51
CA ASP A 186 8.37 -2.53 10.38
C ASP A 186 8.53 -3.67 11.40
N ASP A 187 7.62 -3.71 12.38
CA ASP A 187 7.69 -4.65 13.49
C ASP A 187 7.68 -6.11 13.06
N MET A 188 7.02 -6.44 11.96
CA MET A 188 6.97 -7.81 11.45
C MET A 188 8.32 -8.27 10.91
N PHE A 189 8.95 -7.45 10.06
CA PHE A 189 10.27 -7.76 9.50
C PHE A 189 11.33 -7.83 10.60
N ARG A 190 11.29 -6.90 11.56
CA ARG A 190 12.20 -6.91 12.70
C ARG A 190 11.98 -8.14 13.57
N SER A 191 10.75 -8.51 13.87
CA SER A 191 10.41 -9.62 14.75
C SER A 191 10.92 -10.96 14.23
N ILE A 192 10.73 -11.28 12.94
CA ILE A 192 11.22 -12.53 12.38
C ILE A 192 12.76 -12.59 12.38
N TYR A 193 13.44 -11.48 12.09
CA TYR A 193 14.89 -11.38 12.18
C TYR A 193 15.38 -11.67 13.60
N GLU A 194 14.79 -11.04 14.61
CA GLU A 194 15.17 -11.25 16.02
C GLU A 194 14.89 -12.68 16.47
N MET A 195 13.76 -13.27 16.09
CA MET A 195 13.45 -14.68 16.43
C MET A 195 14.44 -15.66 15.78
N ARG A 196 14.87 -15.42 14.56
CA ARG A 196 15.84 -16.31 13.87
C ARG A 196 17.28 -16.08 14.32
N ARG A 197 17.59 -14.96 14.97
CA ARG A 197 18.88 -14.65 15.57
C ARG A 197 19.16 -15.50 16.82
N LEU A 198 18.13 -16.03 17.49
CA LEU A 198 18.27 -16.83 18.69
C LEU A 198 18.90 -18.21 18.37
N LYS A 199 20.11 -18.46 18.89
CA LYS A 199 20.85 -19.70 18.61
C LYS A 199 20.33 -20.90 19.40
N SER A 200 19.77 -20.68 20.59
CA SER A 200 19.39 -21.75 21.54
C SER A 200 18.03 -22.41 21.24
N ASN A 201 17.13 -21.70 20.59
CA ASN A 201 15.80 -22.20 20.26
C ASN A 201 15.33 -21.55 18.96
N GLN A 202 15.80 -22.08 17.84
CA GLN A 202 15.48 -21.52 16.54
C GLN A 202 14.06 -21.83 16.13
N LEU A 203 13.39 -20.82 15.60
CA LEU A 203 12.06 -20.92 15.02
C LEU A 203 12.08 -21.90 13.84
N THR A 204 11.22 -22.90 13.86
CA THR A 204 11.10 -23.91 12.77
C THR A 204 9.89 -23.65 11.88
N LYS A 205 8.85 -23.04 12.43
CA LYS A 205 7.63 -22.66 11.71
C LYS A 205 7.07 -21.36 12.25
N HIS A 206 6.52 -20.54 11.37
CA HIS A 206 5.83 -19.29 11.75
C HIS A 206 4.61 -19.10 10.88
N GLU A 207 3.48 -18.79 11.52
CA GLU A 207 2.24 -18.39 10.83
C GLU A 207 1.90 -16.97 11.30
N PHE A 208 1.57 -16.10 10.35
CA PHE A 208 1.22 -14.71 10.66
C PHE A 208 0.36 -14.12 9.56
N THR A 209 -0.25 -12.98 9.86
CA THR A 209 -1.04 -12.19 8.92
C THR A 209 -0.31 -10.90 8.55
N LEU A 210 -0.02 -10.72 7.27
CA LEU A 210 0.42 -9.44 6.73
C LEU A 210 -0.81 -8.57 6.48
N ASP A 211 -1.09 -7.65 7.41
CA ASP A 211 -2.20 -6.72 7.32
C ASP A 211 -1.73 -5.37 6.76
N LEU A 212 -2.21 -5.03 5.57
CA LEU A 212 -1.83 -3.81 4.85
C LEU A 212 -2.78 -2.62 5.12
N THR A 213 -3.77 -2.80 5.99
CA THR A 213 -4.77 -1.77 6.29
C THR A 213 -4.15 -0.45 6.71
N LYS A 214 -3.12 -0.48 7.57
CA LYS A 214 -2.43 0.74 8.04
C LYS A 214 -1.68 1.44 6.91
N ASP A 215 -1.04 0.68 6.03
CA ASP A 215 -0.26 1.22 4.92
C ASP A 215 -1.19 1.88 3.89
N ILE A 216 -2.32 1.24 3.57
CA ILE A 216 -3.34 1.79 2.67
C ILE A 216 -4.01 3.02 3.28
N LYS A 217 -4.39 3.01 4.57
CA LYS A 217 -4.92 4.20 5.26
C LYS A 217 -3.94 5.37 5.23
N ARG A 218 -2.66 5.12 5.39
CA ARG A 218 -1.62 6.15 5.33
C ARG A 218 -1.46 6.72 3.93
N MET A 219 -1.50 5.87 2.90
CA MET A 219 -1.42 6.31 1.50
C MET A 219 -2.65 7.13 1.10
N PHE A 220 -3.83 6.64 1.47
CA PHE A 220 -5.11 7.30 1.19
C PHE A 220 -5.64 8.04 2.44
N ASP A 221 -4.83 8.94 2.99
CA ASP A 221 -5.25 9.82 4.06
C ASP A 221 -6.37 10.79 3.63
N SER A 222 -6.93 11.54 4.56
CA SER A 222 -8.03 12.48 4.30
C SER A 222 -7.69 13.49 3.21
N SER A 223 -6.46 13.99 3.20
CA SER A 223 -6.01 14.96 2.21
C SER A 223 -5.86 14.36 0.82
N THR A 224 -5.30 13.16 0.72
CA THR A 224 -5.22 12.42 -0.56
C THR A 224 -6.61 12.13 -1.11
N LYS A 225 -7.55 11.68 -0.27
CA LYS A 225 -8.94 11.45 -0.65
C LYS A 225 -9.64 12.74 -1.13
N ALA A 226 -9.42 13.88 -0.44
CA ALA A 226 -9.96 15.16 -0.86
C ALA A 226 -9.43 15.60 -2.23
N LYS A 227 -8.11 15.45 -2.46
CA LYS A 227 -7.50 15.77 -3.76
C LYS A 227 -8.01 14.86 -4.90
N LEU A 228 -8.12 13.55 -4.65
CA LEU A 228 -8.70 12.62 -5.62
C LEU A 228 -10.17 12.94 -5.91
N SER A 229 -10.94 13.35 -4.90
CA SER A 229 -12.34 13.75 -5.07
C SER A 229 -12.46 15.00 -5.94
N ALA A 230 -11.64 16.03 -5.69
CA ALA A 230 -11.60 17.24 -6.50
C ALA A 230 -11.23 16.92 -7.96
N MET A 231 -10.22 16.08 -8.20
CA MET A 231 -9.86 15.66 -9.55
C MET A 231 -10.98 14.89 -10.24
N SER A 232 -11.61 13.94 -9.54
CA SER A 232 -12.74 13.16 -10.07
C SER A 232 -13.92 14.06 -10.46
N LYS A 233 -14.17 15.13 -9.69
CA LYS A 233 -15.24 16.09 -9.92
C LYS A 233 -14.97 16.97 -11.15
N ILE A 234 -13.81 17.59 -11.21
CA ILE A 234 -13.45 18.55 -12.27
C ILE A 234 -13.19 17.86 -13.61
N TYR A 235 -12.44 16.76 -13.62
CA TYR A 235 -12.15 16.04 -14.86
C TYR A 235 -13.31 15.19 -15.39
N LYS A 236 -14.45 15.15 -14.72
CA LYS A 236 -15.61 14.37 -15.13
C LYS A 236 -16.00 14.67 -16.59
N GLY A 237 -15.69 13.73 -17.49
CA GLY A 237 -15.98 13.82 -18.92
C GLY A 237 -14.89 14.47 -19.78
N ARG A 238 -13.75 14.90 -19.23
CA ARG A 238 -12.66 15.55 -20.00
C ARG A 238 -11.46 14.63 -20.26
N VAL A 239 -11.12 13.77 -19.32
CA VAL A 239 -9.94 12.88 -19.37
C VAL A 239 -10.41 11.49 -19.02
N ASP A 240 -9.56 10.48 -19.22
CA ASP A 240 -9.81 9.13 -18.72
C ASP A 240 -9.83 9.12 -17.19
N VAL A 241 -10.95 9.62 -16.64
CA VAL A 241 -11.20 9.91 -15.21
C VAL A 241 -11.20 8.64 -14.35
N SER A 242 -10.97 7.51 -14.99
CA SER A 242 -10.99 6.21 -14.35
C SER A 242 -10.01 6.14 -13.17
N VAL A 243 -8.85 6.83 -13.24
CA VAL A 243 -7.82 6.74 -12.20
C VAL A 243 -8.28 7.30 -10.87
N ALA A 244 -8.73 8.55 -10.79
CA ALA A 244 -9.10 9.16 -9.50
C ALA A 244 -10.32 8.46 -8.87
N SER A 245 -11.34 8.10 -9.67
CA SER A 245 -12.53 7.40 -9.17
C SER A 245 -12.22 5.97 -8.73
N LYS A 246 -11.44 5.22 -9.50
CA LYS A 246 -10.97 3.87 -9.14
C LYS A 246 -10.10 3.91 -7.89
N SER A 247 -9.23 4.92 -7.77
CA SER A 247 -8.37 5.10 -6.60
C SER A 247 -9.19 5.35 -5.33
N LEU A 248 -10.27 6.14 -5.42
CA LEU A 248 -11.18 6.36 -4.29
C LEU A 248 -11.93 5.07 -3.89
N GLU A 249 -12.30 4.23 -4.85
CA GLU A 249 -12.92 2.94 -4.58
C GLU A 249 -11.91 1.98 -3.93
N LYS A 250 -10.71 1.88 -4.48
CA LYS A 250 -9.62 1.05 -3.93
C LYS A 250 -9.10 1.53 -2.57
N ALA A 251 -9.21 2.82 -2.27
CA ALA A 251 -8.90 3.36 -0.94
C ALA A 251 -9.80 2.82 0.20
N ARG A 252 -10.89 2.14 -0.15
CA ARG A 252 -11.83 1.53 0.81
C ARG A 252 -11.49 0.09 1.15
N THR A 253 -10.59 -0.55 0.41
CA THR A 253 -10.21 -1.95 0.60
C THR A 253 -8.74 -2.07 0.97
N ALA A 254 -8.43 -3.00 1.84
CA ALA A 254 -7.08 -3.41 2.16
C ALA A 254 -6.97 -4.92 2.09
N MET A 255 -5.77 -5.40 1.78
CA MET A 255 -5.49 -6.82 1.65
C MET A 255 -4.83 -7.36 2.92
N LYS A 256 -5.26 -8.53 3.37
CA LYS A 256 -4.60 -9.32 4.41
C LYS A 256 -4.12 -10.63 3.81
N LEU A 257 -2.87 -10.96 4.04
CA LEU A 257 -2.25 -12.20 3.58
C LEU A 257 -1.92 -13.08 4.80
N SER A 258 -2.54 -14.24 4.90
CA SER A 258 -2.16 -15.26 5.89
C SER A 258 -1.00 -16.07 5.33
N ILE A 259 0.18 -15.95 5.96
CA ILE A 259 1.45 -16.49 5.47
C ILE A 259 1.96 -17.56 6.41
N VAL A 260 2.49 -18.64 5.84
CA VAL A 260 3.17 -19.73 6.55
C VAL A 260 4.62 -19.79 6.08
N VAL A 261 5.52 -19.84 7.04
CA VAL A 261 6.97 -20.00 6.81
C VAL A 261 7.45 -21.25 7.52
N ASP A 262 8.11 -22.15 6.78
CA ASP A 262 8.80 -23.35 7.28
C ASP A 262 10.32 -23.14 7.12
N PHE A 263 11.06 -23.25 8.21
CA PHE A 263 12.51 -23.06 8.24
C PHE A 263 13.29 -24.39 8.23
#